data_6234c68f75c1f754e6a890d3b22be761
#
_entry.id   6234c68f75c1f754e6a890d3b22be761
#
_cell.length_a   1.000
_cell.length_b   1.000
_cell.length_c   1.000
_cell.angle_alpha   90.00
_cell.angle_beta   90.00
_cell.angle_gamma   90.00
#
_symmetry.space_group_name_H-M   'P 1'
#
loop_
_entity.id
_entity.type
_entity.pdbx_description
1 polymer ?
#
loop_
_entity_poly.entity_id
_entity_poly.type
_entity_poly.pdbx_seq_one_letter_code
_entity_poly.pdbx_strand_id
1 'polypeptide(L)'
;MSKRLLFVVVSLALCAPLLADSNLPKSNTRAAIKAYVERAAKVVAKKGPSCEEFAEKDWKGGDYYIFVLGPDDKLVCHPNPSLVGKPASDVKDVNGRVVGQEIADVGKKKNGGWIDYPWPRPGTEKSVPKSTFATHVKGPDGKTYVLGAGGYEVK
;
A
#
# COMPACT_ATOMS: atom_id res chain seq x y z
N MET A 1 -68.40 22.59 10.87
CA MET A 1 -67.02 23.07 10.88
C MET A 1 -66.09 21.88 11.15
N SER A 2 -65.50 21.33 10.09
CA SER A 2 -64.67 20.09 10.19
C SER A 2 -63.21 20.50 10.30
N LYS A 3 -62.54 20.25 11.43
CA LYS A 3 -61.10 20.49 11.61
C LYS A 3 -60.32 19.31 11.01
N ARG A 4 -59.67 19.56 9.87
CA ARG A 4 -58.73 18.59 9.30
C ARG A 4 -57.40 18.69 10.06
N LEU A 5 -57.04 17.60 10.75
CA LEU A 5 -55.77 17.44 11.44
C LEU A 5 -54.71 17.03 10.37
N LEU A 6 -53.72 17.88 10.16
CA LEU A 6 -52.60 17.61 9.24
C LEU A 6 -51.52 16.85 10.00
N PHE A 7 -51.35 15.55 9.70
CA PHE A 7 -50.22 14.78 10.21
C PHE A 7 -48.98 15.08 9.38
N VAL A 8 -48.01 15.78 9.96
CA VAL A 8 -46.67 15.94 9.40
C VAL A 8 -45.87 14.70 9.77
N VAL A 9 -45.61 13.83 8.80
CA VAL A 9 -44.71 12.69 8.97
C VAL A 9 -43.28 13.22 8.75
N VAL A 10 -42.54 13.41 9.85
CA VAL A 10 -41.12 13.71 9.80
C VAL A 10 -40.37 12.39 9.56
N SER A 11 -39.96 12.18 8.32
CA SER A 11 -39.10 11.05 7.96
C SER A 11 -37.67 11.33 8.44
N LEU A 12 -37.27 10.66 9.55
CA LEU A 12 -35.92 10.67 10.03
C LEU A 12 -35.08 9.76 9.12
N ALA A 13 -34.36 10.34 8.16
CA ALA A 13 -33.39 9.60 7.38
C ALA A 13 -32.21 9.22 8.31
N LEU A 14 -32.14 7.94 8.72
CA LEU A 14 -30.97 7.36 9.38
C LEU A 14 -29.82 7.38 8.37
N CYS A 15 -28.95 8.37 8.48
CA CYS A 15 -27.67 8.37 7.78
C CYS A 15 -26.76 7.36 8.51
N ALA A 16 -26.77 6.10 8.07
CA ALA A 16 -25.79 5.13 8.54
C ALA A 16 -24.39 5.62 8.12
N PRO A 17 -23.40 5.64 9.04
CA PRO A 17 -22.04 5.94 8.64
C PRO A 17 -21.60 4.88 7.64
N LEU A 18 -21.21 5.30 6.42
CA LEU A 18 -20.46 4.44 5.53
C LEU A 18 -19.15 4.10 6.25
N LEU A 19 -19.08 2.88 6.79
CA LEU A 19 -17.80 2.30 7.20
C LEU A 19 -16.95 2.26 5.94
N ALA A 20 -15.96 3.16 5.86
CA ALA A 20 -14.99 3.12 4.78
C ALA A 20 -14.33 1.74 4.82
N ASP A 21 -14.50 0.96 3.73
CA ASP A 21 -13.84 -0.34 3.59
C ASP A 21 -12.33 -0.11 3.65
N SER A 22 -11.65 -0.85 4.54
CA SER A 22 -10.19 -0.82 4.64
C SER A 22 -9.55 -1.14 3.27
N ASN A 23 -8.47 -0.44 2.93
CA ASN A 23 -7.71 -0.70 1.70
C ASN A 23 -6.87 -1.98 1.77
N LEU A 24 -6.76 -2.62 2.94
CA LEU A 24 -5.98 -3.83 3.12
C LEU A 24 -6.45 -4.98 2.22
N PRO A 25 -5.54 -5.89 1.81
CA PRO A 25 -5.93 -7.09 1.08
C PRO A 25 -6.92 -7.95 1.88
N LYS A 26 -8.01 -8.36 1.24
CA LYS A 26 -9.03 -9.23 1.88
C LYS A 26 -8.60 -10.71 1.94
N SER A 27 -7.50 -11.07 1.26
CA SER A 27 -6.92 -12.42 1.26
C SER A 27 -5.42 -12.37 0.98
N ASN A 28 -4.69 -13.39 1.43
CA ASN A 28 -3.25 -13.49 1.20
C ASN A 28 -2.95 -14.16 -0.15
N THR A 29 -3.39 -13.52 -1.24
CA THR A 29 -3.18 -13.97 -2.61
C THR A 29 -2.47 -12.90 -3.44
N ARG A 30 -1.75 -13.32 -4.49
CA ARG A 30 -1.09 -12.38 -5.42
C ARG A 30 -2.10 -11.38 -6.02
N ALA A 31 -3.31 -11.83 -6.37
CA ALA A 31 -4.35 -10.96 -6.94
C ALA A 31 -4.78 -9.86 -5.95
N ALA A 32 -5.02 -10.21 -4.68
CA ALA A 32 -5.44 -9.25 -3.65
C ALA A 32 -4.33 -8.24 -3.32
N ILE A 33 -3.07 -8.71 -3.23
CA ILE A 33 -1.90 -7.84 -2.98
C ILE A 33 -1.69 -6.88 -4.16
N LYS A 34 -1.76 -7.37 -5.41
CA LYS A 34 -1.66 -6.52 -6.59
C LYS A 34 -2.74 -5.44 -6.60
N ALA A 35 -4.00 -5.79 -6.36
CA ALA A 35 -5.11 -4.83 -6.29
C ALA A 35 -4.91 -3.79 -5.17
N TYR A 36 -4.31 -4.17 -4.05
CA TYR A 36 -3.95 -3.26 -2.97
C TYR A 36 -2.88 -2.24 -3.42
N VAL A 37 -1.82 -2.69 -4.09
CA VAL A 37 -0.79 -1.81 -4.65
C VAL A 37 -1.38 -0.88 -5.72
N GLU A 38 -2.27 -1.37 -6.59
CA GLU A 38 -2.93 -0.56 -7.62
C GLU A 38 -3.82 0.53 -7.02
N ARG A 39 -4.48 0.27 -5.87
CA ARG A 39 -5.19 1.32 -5.12
C ARG A 39 -4.24 2.38 -4.58
N ALA A 40 -3.11 1.96 -3.99
CA ALA A 40 -2.08 2.88 -3.52
C ALA A 40 -1.47 3.71 -4.66
N ALA A 41 -1.27 3.11 -5.84
CA ALA A 41 -0.79 3.83 -7.01
C ALA A 41 -1.71 4.99 -7.42
N LYS A 42 -3.03 4.84 -7.30
CA LYS A 42 -4.00 5.92 -7.53
C LYS A 42 -3.85 7.07 -6.54
N VAL A 43 -3.52 6.75 -5.27
CA VAL A 43 -3.25 7.77 -4.24
C VAL A 43 -1.98 8.54 -4.60
N VAL A 44 -0.89 7.84 -4.92
CA VAL A 44 0.39 8.46 -5.31
C VAL A 44 0.24 9.30 -6.58
N ALA A 45 -0.52 8.83 -7.58
CA ALA A 45 -0.81 9.60 -8.79
C ALA A 45 -1.51 10.95 -8.50
N LYS A 46 -2.35 10.98 -7.48
CA LYS A 46 -3.15 12.16 -7.13
C LYS A 46 -2.46 13.10 -6.13
N LYS A 47 -1.74 12.54 -5.15
CA LYS A 47 -1.24 13.28 -3.98
C LYS A 47 0.29 13.25 -3.83
N GLY A 48 1.01 12.41 -4.59
CA GLY A 48 2.41 12.08 -4.35
C GLY A 48 2.58 10.93 -3.34
N PRO A 49 3.77 10.76 -2.74
CA PRO A 49 4.11 9.58 -1.92
C PRO A 49 3.15 9.27 -0.77
N SER A 50 2.54 10.28 -0.13
CA SER A 50 1.48 10.14 0.90
C SER A 50 1.85 9.19 2.06
N CYS A 51 3.07 9.32 2.60
CA CYS A 51 3.59 8.41 3.62
C CYS A 51 2.75 8.38 4.91
N GLU A 52 2.19 9.51 5.31
CA GLU A 52 1.30 9.62 6.47
C GLU A 52 0.02 8.79 6.25
N GLU A 53 -0.61 8.92 5.07
CA GLU A 53 -1.80 8.15 4.72
C GLU A 53 -1.51 6.63 4.72
N PHE A 54 -0.35 6.21 4.19
CA PHE A 54 0.04 4.80 4.17
C PHE A 54 0.45 4.24 5.54
N ALA A 55 0.65 5.09 6.55
CA ALA A 55 0.86 4.68 7.93
C ALA A 55 -0.45 4.42 8.69
N GLU A 56 -1.59 4.90 8.19
CA GLU A 56 -2.90 4.74 8.79
C GLU A 56 -3.41 3.28 8.73
N LYS A 57 -4.29 2.93 9.68
CA LYS A 57 -4.87 1.57 9.82
C LYS A 57 -5.58 1.05 8.55
N ASP A 58 -6.05 1.95 7.70
CA ASP A 58 -6.73 1.57 6.46
C ASP A 58 -5.74 1.11 5.38
N TRP A 59 -4.45 1.44 5.54
CA TRP A 59 -3.37 1.10 4.63
C TRP A 59 -2.28 0.23 5.26
N LYS A 60 -2.26 0.08 6.58
CA LYS A 60 -1.26 -0.72 7.29
C LYS A 60 -1.91 -1.58 8.35
N GLY A 61 -1.70 -2.89 8.26
CA GLY A 61 -2.24 -3.82 9.25
C GLY A 61 -1.73 -5.24 9.04
N GLY A 62 -1.42 -5.93 10.14
CA GLY A 62 -0.87 -7.28 10.08
C GLY A 62 0.41 -7.33 9.24
N ASP A 63 0.41 -8.17 8.23
CA ASP A 63 1.54 -8.38 7.31
C ASP A 63 1.64 -7.31 6.21
N TYR A 64 0.60 -6.48 6.03
CA TYR A 64 0.47 -5.61 4.88
C TYR A 64 0.85 -4.17 5.17
N TYR A 65 1.62 -3.60 4.28
CA TYR A 65 2.01 -2.19 4.26
C TYR A 65 2.43 -1.77 2.85
N ILE A 66 2.29 -0.48 2.55
CA ILE A 66 2.81 0.13 1.33
C ILE A 66 4.20 0.69 1.62
N PHE A 67 5.11 0.50 0.69
CA PHE A 67 6.37 1.24 0.63
C PHE A 67 6.46 2.00 -0.70
N VAL A 68 7.21 3.10 -0.72
CA VAL A 68 7.40 3.94 -1.90
C VAL A 68 8.87 4.28 -2.06
N LEU A 69 9.38 4.12 -3.27
CA LEU A 69 10.66 4.60 -3.73
C LEU A 69 10.46 5.92 -4.49
N GLY A 70 11.31 6.89 -4.23
CA GLY A 70 11.36 8.15 -4.94
C GLY A 70 11.98 8.01 -6.34
N PRO A 71 12.04 9.12 -7.11
CA PRO A 71 12.62 9.13 -8.45
C PRO A 71 14.12 8.78 -8.51
N ASP A 72 14.80 8.92 -7.38
CA ASP A 72 16.22 8.60 -7.18
C ASP A 72 16.46 7.20 -6.58
N ASP A 73 15.44 6.34 -6.64
CA ASP A 73 15.42 4.98 -6.07
C ASP A 73 15.72 4.92 -4.55
N LYS A 74 15.48 6.02 -3.81
CA LYS A 74 15.53 5.98 -2.34
C LYS A 74 14.15 5.68 -1.76
N LEU A 75 14.12 4.93 -0.68
CA LEU A 75 12.89 4.71 0.09
C LEU A 75 12.41 6.02 0.71
N VAL A 76 11.26 6.51 0.27
CA VAL A 76 10.61 7.70 0.83
C VAL A 76 9.52 7.35 1.83
N CYS A 77 8.88 6.19 1.67
CA CYS A 77 7.91 5.65 2.62
C CYS A 77 8.21 4.20 2.95
N HIS A 78 8.32 3.85 4.23
CA HIS A 78 8.42 2.48 4.74
C HIS A 78 8.02 2.44 6.22
N PRO A 79 7.31 1.37 6.72
CA PRO A 79 6.95 1.27 8.13
C PRO A 79 8.13 1.13 9.08
N ASN A 80 9.26 0.59 8.61
CA ASN A 80 10.52 0.62 9.35
C ASN A 80 11.26 1.92 9.03
N PRO A 81 11.36 2.87 9.99
CA PRO A 81 11.96 4.17 9.76
C PRO A 81 13.46 4.09 9.45
N SER A 82 14.14 3.01 9.87
CA SER A 82 15.58 2.83 9.57
C SER A 82 15.87 2.60 8.09
N LEU A 83 14.85 2.28 7.29
CA LEU A 83 14.95 2.11 5.84
C LEU A 83 14.63 3.39 5.06
N VAL A 84 13.92 4.34 5.67
CA VAL A 84 13.57 5.61 5.00
C VAL A 84 14.85 6.41 4.71
N GLY A 85 14.97 6.90 3.49
CA GLY A 85 16.15 7.61 2.99
C GLY A 85 17.25 6.71 2.42
N LYS A 86 17.19 5.39 2.66
CA LYS A 86 18.18 4.47 2.07
C LYS A 86 17.96 4.28 0.57
N PRO A 87 19.02 4.24 -0.23
CA PRO A 87 18.92 3.84 -1.62
C PRO A 87 18.51 2.36 -1.73
N ALA A 88 17.76 2.03 -2.77
CA ALA A 88 17.32 0.66 -3.04
C ALA A 88 18.49 -0.34 -3.11
N SER A 89 19.64 0.11 -3.61
CA SER A 89 20.88 -0.68 -3.66
C SER A 89 21.42 -1.13 -2.30
N ASP A 90 21.03 -0.47 -1.21
CA ASP A 90 21.49 -0.80 0.14
C ASP A 90 20.50 -1.71 0.89
N VAL A 91 19.33 -1.96 0.30
CA VAL A 91 18.30 -2.82 0.90
C VAL A 91 18.54 -4.28 0.50
N LYS A 92 19.02 -5.05 1.46
CA LYS A 92 19.39 -6.47 1.28
C LYS A 92 18.53 -7.37 2.14
N ASP A 93 18.27 -8.57 1.63
CA ASP A 93 17.67 -9.64 2.43
C ASP A 93 18.71 -10.32 3.36
N VAL A 94 18.26 -11.31 4.13
CA VAL A 94 19.09 -12.06 5.06
C VAL A 94 20.23 -12.83 4.38
N ASN A 95 20.13 -13.08 3.08
CA ASN A 95 21.16 -13.79 2.28
C ASN A 95 22.11 -12.80 1.57
N GLY A 96 21.96 -11.49 1.80
CA GLY A 96 22.77 -10.45 1.16
C GLY A 96 22.34 -10.08 -0.27
N ARG A 97 21.21 -10.63 -0.76
CA ARG A 97 20.64 -10.28 -2.07
C ARG A 97 20.09 -8.85 -2.03
N VAL A 98 20.42 -8.05 -3.03
CA VAL A 98 20.03 -6.63 -3.13
C VAL A 98 18.57 -6.52 -3.59
N VAL A 99 17.65 -6.92 -2.73
CA VAL A 99 16.20 -7.01 -3.06
C VAL A 99 15.57 -5.65 -3.33
N GLY A 100 16.08 -4.58 -2.72
CA GLY A 100 15.57 -3.24 -2.97
C GLY A 100 15.76 -2.81 -4.43
N GLN A 101 16.93 -3.07 -5.02
CA GLN A 101 17.20 -2.79 -6.43
C GLN A 101 16.31 -3.62 -7.35
N GLU A 102 16.17 -4.90 -7.05
CA GLU A 102 15.30 -5.78 -7.85
C GLU A 102 13.82 -5.33 -7.79
N ILE A 103 13.35 -4.86 -6.64
CA ILE A 103 12.02 -4.26 -6.50
C ILE A 103 11.88 -3.02 -7.38
N ALA A 104 12.87 -2.13 -7.36
CA ALA A 104 12.89 -0.93 -8.20
C ALA A 104 12.83 -1.31 -9.69
N ASP A 105 13.63 -2.29 -10.11
CA ASP A 105 13.74 -2.71 -11.50
C ASP A 105 12.45 -3.38 -12.01
N VAL A 106 11.84 -4.30 -11.22
CA VAL A 106 10.57 -4.91 -11.63
C VAL A 106 9.42 -3.92 -11.59
N GLY A 107 9.42 -2.99 -10.63
CA GLY A 107 8.42 -1.93 -10.52
C GLY A 107 8.41 -1.00 -11.73
N LYS A 108 9.56 -0.73 -12.33
CA LYS A 108 9.71 0.13 -13.54
C LYS A 108 9.23 -0.56 -14.83
N LYS A 109 8.97 -1.87 -14.83
CA LYS A 109 8.43 -2.56 -16.01
C LYS A 109 7.01 -2.06 -16.30
N LYS A 110 6.60 -2.09 -17.59
CA LYS A 110 5.30 -1.59 -18.06
C LYS A 110 4.09 -2.00 -17.21
N ASN A 111 4.07 -3.25 -16.73
CA ASN A 111 2.97 -3.82 -15.95
C ASN A 111 3.38 -4.11 -14.49
N GLY A 112 4.50 -3.53 -14.02
CA GLY A 112 5.10 -3.91 -12.77
C GLY A 112 5.63 -5.35 -12.77
N GLY A 113 5.85 -5.90 -11.58
CA GLY A 113 6.33 -7.27 -11.47
C GLY A 113 6.35 -7.78 -10.04
N TRP A 114 6.62 -9.09 -9.92
CA TRP A 114 6.74 -9.81 -8.66
C TRP A 114 8.17 -10.18 -8.40
N ILE A 115 8.57 -10.14 -7.12
CA ILE A 115 9.78 -10.80 -6.63
C ILE A 115 9.48 -11.57 -5.35
N ASP A 116 10.19 -12.68 -5.16
CA ASP A 116 10.10 -13.53 -3.97
C ASP A 116 11.45 -13.51 -3.26
N TYR A 117 11.44 -13.28 -1.94
CA TYR A 117 12.63 -13.15 -1.11
C TYR A 117 12.29 -13.34 0.37
N PRO A 118 13.24 -13.77 1.21
CA PRO A 118 13.04 -13.81 2.66
C PRO A 118 13.05 -12.40 3.24
N TRP A 119 12.06 -12.09 4.09
CA TRP A 119 11.95 -10.79 4.76
C TRP A 119 11.32 -10.94 6.15
N PRO A 120 11.72 -10.12 7.15
CA PRO A 120 11.07 -10.14 8.45
C PRO A 120 9.61 -9.67 8.36
N ARG A 121 8.72 -10.37 9.05
CA ARG A 121 7.35 -9.85 9.26
C ARG A 121 7.41 -8.58 10.12
N PRO A 122 6.46 -7.64 9.95
CA PRO A 122 6.35 -6.50 10.83
C PRO A 122 6.37 -6.90 12.32
N GLY A 123 7.24 -6.24 13.11
CA GLY A 123 7.39 -6.52 14.53
C GLY A 123 8.18 -7.78 14.89
N THR A 124 8.82 -8.44 13.91
CA THR A 124 9.69 -9.61 14.15
C THR A 124 11.05 -9.43 13.48
N GLU A 125 12.05 -10.23 13.92
CA GLU A 125 13.38 -10.28 13.29
C GLU A 125 13.55 -11.51 12.39
N LYS A 126 12.69 -12.52 12.54
CA LYS A 126 12.76 -13.77 11.77
C LYS A 126 12.28 -13.54 10.34
N SER A 127 13.17 -13.77 9.39
CA SER A 127 12.84 -13.75 7.97
C SER A 127 12.06 -14.99 7.56
N VAL A 128 11.00 -14.78 6.79
CA VAL A 128 10.14 -15.82 6.20
C VAL A 128 9.88 -15.48 4.73
N PRO A 129 9.46 -16.44 3.89
CA PRO A 129 9.18 -16.18 2.48
C PRO A 129 8.15 -15.05 2.30
N LYS A 130 8.51 -14.06 1.48
CA LYS A 130 7.66 -12.92 1.12
C LYS A 130 7.57 -12.82 -0.40
N SER A 131 6.36 -12.60 -0.91
CA SER A 131 6.11 -12.24 -2.30
C SER A 131 5.68 -10.77 -2.37
N THR A 132 6.41 -9.96 -3.14
CA THR A 132 6.16 -8.53 -3.29
C THR A 132 5.80 -8.20 -4.73
N PHE A 133 4.69 -7.49 -4.93
CA PHE A 133 4.37 -6.83 -6.18
C PHE A 133 4.83 -5.37 -6.11
N ALA A 134 5.48 -4.90 -7.18
CA ALA A 134 5.84 -3.50 -7.35
C ALA A 134 5.40 -2.99 -8.71
N THR A 135 5.03 -1.72 -8.77
CA THR A 135 4.68 -0.99 -9.99
C THR A 135 5.15 0.46 -9.88
N HIS A 136 5.03 1.21 -10.97
CA HIS A 136 5.36 2.62 -10.97
C HIS A 136 4.15 3.47 -11.33
N VAL A 137 4.22 4.74 -10.93
CA VAL A 137 3.21 5.73 -11.23
C VAL A 137 3.85 7.13 -11.30
N LYS A 138 3.29 7.98 -12.14
CA LYS A 138 3.66 9.39 -12.21
C LYS A 138 2.86 10.17 -11.16
N GLY A 139 3.56 10.90 -10.29
CA GLY A 139 2.96 11.78 -9.31
C GLY A 139 2.52 13.13 -9.89
N PRO A 140 1.83 13.97 -9.08
CA PRO A 140 1.37 15.29 -9.51
C PRO A 140 2.51 16.27 -9.80
N ASP A 141 3.70 16.02 -9.25
CA ASP A 141 4.94 16.76 -9.51
C ASP A 141 5.64 16.36 -10.81
N GLY A 142 5.05 15.46 -11.59
CA GLY A 142 5.59 14.94 -12.84
C GLY A 142 6.67 13.88 -12.68
N LYS A 143 7.10 13.56 -11.46
CA LYS A 143 8.13 12.55 -11.19
C LYS A 143 7.52 11.15 -11.14
N THR A 144 8.36 10.14 -11.42
CA THR A 144 7.96 8.73 -11.35
C THR A 144 8.35 8.15 -9.99
N TYR A 145 7.41 7.48 -9.36
CA TYR A 145 7.58 6.75 -8.10
C TYR A 145 7.37 5.27 -8.34
N VAL A 146 8.16 4.43 -7.68
CA VAL A 146 7.91 2.99 -7.60
C VAL A 146 7.30 2.70 -6.24
N LEU A 147 6.23 1.91 -6.21
CA LEU A 147 5.60 1.52 -4.96
C LEU A 147 5.25 0.03 -4.98
N GLY A 148 5.15 -0.53 -3.81
CA GLY A 148 4.84 -1.95 -3.70
C GLY A 148 4.32 -2.34 -2.33
N ALA A 149 3.85 -3.57 -2.28
CA ALA A 149 3.49 -4.29 -1.07
C ALA A 149 3.72 -5.79 -1.27
N GLY A 150 3.89 -6.50 -0.17
CA GLY A 150 4.01 -7.94 -0.21
C GLY A 150 3.15 -8.62 0.86
N GLY A 151 2.96 -9.92 0.66
CA GLY A 151 2.44 -10.84 1.66
C GLY A 151 3.48 -11.89 1.99
N TYR A 152 3.31 -12.53 3.12
CA TYR A 152 4.18 -13.61 3.56
C TYR A 152 3.49 -14.95 3.34
N GLU A 153 4.25 -15.96 2.87
CA GLU A 153 3.71 -17.29 2.57
C GLU A 153 2.45 -17.22 1.67
N VAL A 154 2.53 -16.39 0.63
CA VAL A 154 1.44 -16.12 -0.32
C VAL A 154 1.07 -17.39 -1.09
N LYS A 155 -0.23 -17.63 -1.25
CA LYS A 155 -0.80 -18.77 -1.99
C LYS A 155 -1.05 -18.43 -3.46
#